data_13a7aee87662f95ffd28bbcdbdbab8f2
#
_entry.id   13a7aee87662f95ffd28bbcdbdbab8f2
#
_cell.length_a   1.000
_cell.length_b   1.000
_cell.length_c   1.000
_cell.angle_alpha   90.00
_cell.angle_beta   90.00
_cell.angle_gamma   90.00
#
_symmetry.space_group_name_H-M   'P 1'
#
loop_
_entity.id
_entity.type
_entity.pdbx_description
1 polymer ?
#
loop_
_entity_poly.entity_id
_entity_poly.type
_entity_poly.pdbx_seq_one_letter_code
_entity_poly.pdbx_strand_id
1 'polypeptide(L)'
;HSLSRRQRQMCIRDRANHGEFSQRAFLNGKIDLTQAESINQLISSKNVRSAELAFNGVKGLIKEKIDLIKNNLIEQLAEIEARVDFEEDFKDFDYIKFEKDLNKIRNEINSLVETQRRNAYIHNGISIALIGKTNAGKSSLLNLLSKQNKAIVTDIPGTTRDIIEVDLTIHNIPIKI
;
A
#
# COMPACT_ATOMS: atom_id res chain seq x y z
N HIS A 1 -24.05 43.69 18.54
CA HIS A 1 -23.55 43.35 17.21
C HIS A 1 -23.68 41.84 16.99
N SER A 2 -24.83 41.41 16.45
CA SER A 2 -24.95 39.99 16.03
C SER A 2 -24.20 39.79 14.73
N LEU A 3 -23.07 39.10 14.79
CA LEU A 3 -22.38 38.64 13.58
C LEU A 3 -23.34 37.80 12.73
N SER A 4 -23.41 38.08 11.42
CA SER A 4 -24.24 37.30 10.50
C SER A 4 -23.85 35.82 10.53
N ARG A 5 -24.79 34.93 10.20
CA ARG A 5 -24.55 33.46 10.20
C ARG A 5 -23.33 33.09 9.33
N ARG A 6 -23.09 33.84 8.23
CA ARG A 6 -21.91 33.69 7.35
C ARG A 6 -20.61 34.09 8.06
N GLN A 7 -20.59 35.20 8.80
CA GLN A 7 -19.40 35.68 9.53
C GLN A 7 -19.04 34.75 10.68
N ARG A 8 -20.01 34.16 11.41
CA ARG A 8 -19.78 33.14 12.40
C ARG A 8 -19.20 31.86 11.80
N GLN A 9 -19.63 31.47 10.61
CA GLN A 9 -19.09 30.31 9.90
C GLN A 9 -17.66 30.55 9.39
N MET A 10 -17.31 31.76 8.95
CA MET A 10 -15.95 32.12 8.54
C MET A 10 -14.96 32.13 9.72
N CYS A 11 -15.39 32.48 10.93
CA CYS A 11 -14.51 32.49 12.11
C CYS A 11 -14.29 31.11 12.74
N ILE A 12 -15.11 30.11 12.39
CA ILE A 12 -15.05 28.74 12.96
C ILE A 12 -14.46 27.73 11.94
N ARG A 13 -14.41 28.08 10.66
CA ARG A 13 -13.89 27.24 9.59
C ARG A 13 -12.51 27.73 9.18
N ASP A 14 -11.54 26.92 9.41
CA ASP A 14 -10.17 27.07 8.90
C ASP A 14 -9.94 26.12 7.70
N ARG A 15 -8.77 26.22 7.10
CA ARG A 15 -8.33 25.27 6.08
C ARG A 15 -7.87 24.00 6.77
N ALA A 16 -8.35 22.85 6.27
CA ALA A 16 -7.84 21.56 6.69
C ALA A 16 -6.38 21.39 6.25
N ASN A 17 -5.59 20.77 7.12
CA ASN A 17 -4.23 20.36 6.80
C ASN A 17 -4.23 19.16 5.82
N HIS A 18 -3.07 18.88 5.24
CA HIS A 18 -2.91 17.71 4.37
C HIS A 18 -3.27 16.42 5.12
N GLY A 19 -4.21 15.64 4.56
CA GLY A 19 -4.67 14.38 5.16
C GLY A 19 -5.64 14.50 6.33
N GLU A 20 -5.99 15.70 6.78
CA GLU A 20 -6.84 15.92 7.97
C GLU A 20 -8.24 15.29 7.82
N PHE A 21 -8.84 15.29 6.63
CA PHE A 21 -10.12 14.62 6.40
C PHE A 21 -10.03 13.11 6.60
N SER A 22 -8.98 12.47 6.05
CA SER A 22 -8.74 11.03 6.23
C SER A 22 -8.43 10.71 7.69
N GLN A 23 -7.63 11.54 8.36
CA GLN A 23 -7.34 11.40 9.79
C GLN A 23 -8.61 11.48 10.65
N ARG A 24 -9.45 12.48 10.41
CA ARG A 24 -10.74 12.62 11.13
C ARG A 24 -11.69 11.47 10.83
N ALA A 25 -11.73 10.98 9.59
CA ALA A 25 -12.53 9.84 9.21
C ALA A 25 -12.06 8.56 9.94
N PHE A 26 -10.75 8.35 10.04
CA PHE A 26 -10.17 7.25 10.79
C PHE A 26 -10.49 7.34 12.29
N LEU A 27 -10.25 8.50 12.92
CA LEU A 27 -10.52 8.71 14.35
C LEU A 27 -12.00 8.54 14.71
N ASN A 28 -12.91 8.84 13.77
CA ASN A 28 -14.35 8.65 13.94
C ASN A 28 -14.84 7.26 13.46
N GLY A 29 -13.94 6.32 13.16
CA GLY A 29 -14.28 4.95 12.75
C GLY A 29 -15.01 4.85 11.40
N LYS A 30 -14.93 5.89 10.55
CA LYS A 30 -15.56 5.88 9.21
C LYS A 30 -14.76 5.09 8.19
N ILE A 31 -13.44 5.09 8.35
CA ILE A 31 -12.50 4.30 7.57
C ILE A 31 -11.47 3.68 8.52
N ASP A 32 -10.84 2.61 8.09
CA ASP A 32 -9.70 2.01 8.81
C ASP A 32 -8.36 2.59 8.34
N LEU A 33 -7.26 2.19 8.98
CA LEU A 33 -5.93 2.68 8.66
C LEU A 33 -5.50 2.26 7.25
N THR A 34 -5.83 1.04 6.81
CA THR A 34 -5.47 0.54 5.47
C THR A 34 -6.20 1.32 4.37
N GLN A 35 -7.45 1.72 4.62
CA GLN A 35 -8.21 2.60 3.73
C GLN A 35 -7.62 4.01 3.69
N ALA A 36 -7.21 4.56 4.83
CA ALA A 36 -6.58 5.89 4.90
C ALA A 36 -5.24 5.91 4.15
N GLU A 37 -4.42 4.88 4.29
CA GLU A 37 -3.18 4.71 3.52
C GLU A 37 -3.46 4.56 2.02
N SER A 38 -4.50 3.80 1.66
CA SER A 38 -4.90 3.58 0.27
C SER A 38 -5.40 4.88 -0.41
N ILE A 39 -6.04 5.78 0.34
CA ILE A 39 -6.40 7.12 -0.15
C ILE A 39 -5.13 7.91 -0.51
N ASN A 40 -4.12 7.88 0.34
CA ASN A 40 -2.85 8.56 0.07
C ASN A 40 -2.13 7.94 -1.14
N GLN A 41 -2.12 6.61 -1.25
CA GLN A 41 -1.56 5.89 -2.40
C GLN A 41 -2.31 6.23 -3.71
N LEU A 42 -3.65 6.38 -3.65
CA LEU A 42 -4.46 6.75 -4.80
C LEU A 42 -4.12 8.17 -5.29
N ILE A 43 -3.95 9.11 -4.38
CA ILE A 43 -3.58 10.51 -4.70
C ILE A 43 -2.16 10.58 -5.29
N SER A 44 -1.22 9.77 -4.77
CA SER A 44 0.18 9.74 -5.20
C SER A 44 0.46 8.81 -6.39
N SER A 45 -0.56 8.12 -6.89
CA SER A 45 -0.40 7.14 -7.98
C SER A 45 0.09 7.80 -9.27
N LYS A 46 1.14 7.23 -9.87
CA LYS A 46 1.77 7.73 -11.11
C LYS A 46 1.28 7.02 -12.37
N ASN A 47 0.53 5.94 -12.24
CA ASN A 47 -0.01 5.18 -13.36
C ASN A 47 -1.38 4.58 -13.02
N VAL A 48 -2.13 4.21 -14.07
CA VAL A 48 -3.50 3.69 -13.95
C VAL A 48 -3.55 2.44 -13.07
N ARG A 49 -2.58 1.54 -13.21
CA ARG A 49 -2.56 0.27 -12.47
C ARG A 49 -2.32 0.50 -10.97
N SER A 50 -1.45 1.43 -10.59
CA SER A 50 -1.28 1.79 -9.18
C SER A 50 -2.52 2.45 -8.60
N ALA A 51 -3.23 3.27 -9.39
CA ALA A 51 -4.51 3.86 -9.00
C ALA A 51 -5.59 2.80 -8.78
N GLU A 52 -5.71 1.81 -9.67
CA GLU A 52 -6.65 0.69 -9.51
C GLU A 52 -6.38 -0.13 -8.25
N LEU A 53 -5.10 -0.44 -7.98
CA LEU A 53 -4.71 -1.16 -6.77
C LEU A 53 -5.04 -0.36 -5.50
N ALA A 54 -4.71 0.92 -5.48
CA ALA A 54 -5.04 1.81 -4.37
C ALA A 54 -6.56 1.94 -4.19
N PHE A 55 -7.33 2.03 -5.27
CA PHE A 55 -8.79 2.09 -5.22
C PHE A 55 -9.43 0.84 -4.60
N ASN A 56 -8.87 -0.35 -4.88
CA ASN A 56 -9.30 -1.59 -4.23
C ASN A 56 -9.03 -1.56 -2.72
N GLY A 57 -7.94 -0.94 -2.28
CA GLY A 57 -7.68 -0.71 -0.86
C GLY A 57 -8.69 0.26 -0.24
N VAL A 58 -9.03 1.35 -0.92
CA VAL A 58 -10.07 2.30 -0.47
C VAL A 58 -11.44 1.62 -0.32
N LYS A 59 -11.78 0.66 -1.18
CA LYS A 59 -13.00 -0.15 -1.07
C LYS A 59 -13.03 -1.08 0.15
N GLY A 60 -11.90 -1.27 0.85
CA GLY A 60 -11.83 -2.10 2.04
C GLY A 60 -11.63 -3.60 1.78
N LEU A 61 -11.30 -4.02 0.55
CA LEU A 61 -11.10 -5.44 0.22
C LEU A 61 -9.97 -6.09 1.04
N ILE A 62 -8.96 -5.32 1.45
CA ILE A 62 -7.87 -5.80 2.32
C ILE A 62 -8.41 -6.04 3.72
N LYS A 63 -9.22 -5.13 4.24
CA LYS A 63 -9.87 -5.24 5.54
C LYS A 63 -10.72 -6.50 5.63
N GLU A 64 -11.58 -6.75 4.65
CA GLU A 64 -12.44 -7.94 4.62
C GLU A 64 -11.63 -9.23 4.73
N LYS A 65 -10.49 -9.32 4.01
CA LYS A 65 -9.60 -10.49 4.09
C LYS A 65 -8.92 -10.61 5.46
N ILE A 66 -8.47 -9.50 6.04
CA ILE A 66 -7.85 -9.48 7.37
C ILE A 66 -8.87 -9.87 8.44
N ASP A 67 -10.10 -9.35 8.35
CA ASP A 67 -11.17 -9.68 9.29
C ASP A 67 -11.55 -11.17 9.22
N LEU A 68 -11.57 -11.77 8.02
CA LEU A 68 -11.77 -13.20 7.85
C LEU A 68 -10.67 -14.02 8.54
N ILE A 69 -9.40 -13.68 8.31
CA ILE A 69 -8.26 -14.35 8.95
C ILE A 69 -8.31 -14.20 10.46
N LYS A 70 -8.62 -12.99 10.94
CA LYS A 70 -8.77 -12.70 12.37
C LYS A 70 -9.86 -13.55 13.01
N ASN A 71 -11.03 -13.66 12.36
CA ASN A 71 -12.13 -14.47 12.88
C ASN A 71 -11.76 -15.96 12.95
N ASN A 72 -11.10 -16.48 11.90
CA ASN A 72 -10.61 -17.86 11.90
C ASN A 72 -9.60 -18.11 13.05
N LEU A 73 -8.72 -17.15 13.35
CA LEU A 73 -7.79 -17.25 14.49
C LEU A 73 -8.51 -17.19 15.84
N ILE A 74 -9.53 -16.32 15.96
CA ILE A 74 -10.34 -16.22 17.18
C ILE A 74 -11.09 -17.52 17.43
N GLU A 75 -11.62 -18.18 16.41
CA GLU A 75 -12.27 -19.48 16.54
C GLU A 75 -11.31 -20.55 17.06
N GLN A 76 -10.08 -20.61 16.52
CA GLN A 76 -9.04 -21.53 17.02
C GLN A 76 -8.64 -21.22 18.46
N LEU A 77 -8.53 -19.94 18.82
CA LEU A 77 -8.20 -19.52 20.18
C LEU A 77 -9.32 -19.91 21.15
N ALA A 78 -10.58 -19.61 20.80
CA ALA A 78 -11.74 -19.94 21.63
C ALA A 78 -11.87 -21.45 21.88
N GLU A 79 -11.54 -22.30 20.88
CA GLU A 79 -11.52 -23.76 21.07
C GLU A 79 -10.46 -24.17 22.08
N ILE A 80 -9.27 -23.57 22.05
CA ILE A 80 -8.20 -23.86 23.01
C ILE A 80 -8.60 -23.40 24.41
N GLU A 81 -9.09 -22.16 24.56
CA GLU A 81 -9.51 -21.60 25.85
C GLU A 81 -10.62 -22.44 26.48
N ALA A 82 -11.65 -22.81 25.70
CA ALA A 82 -12.73 -23.66 26.20
C ALA A 82 -12.22 -25.01 26.73
N ARG A 83 -11.22 -25.61 26.07
CA ARG A 83 -10.63 -26.89 26.51
C ARG A 83 -9.75 -26.75 27.76
N VAL A 84 -9.11 -25.58 27.94
CA VAL A 84 -8.32 -25.30 29.15
C VAL A 84 -9.24 -25.06 30.34
N ASP A 85 -10.37 -24.35 30.14
CA ASP A 85 -11.29 -23.98 31.22
C ASP A 85 -12.22 -25.15 31.63
N PHE A 86 -12.56 -26.04 30.68
CA PHE A 86 -13.53 -27.14 30.86
C PHE A 86 -12.95 -28.48 30.42
N GLU A 87 -11.80 -28.86 30.97
CA GLU A 87 -11.03 -30.05 30.59
C GLU A 87 -11.84 -31.35 30.65
N GLU A 88 -12.78 -31.43 31.62
CA GLU A 88 -13.64 -32.62 31.83
C GLU A 88 -14.73 -32.80 30.77
N ASP A 89 -15.14 -31.72 30.10
CA ASP A 89 -16.24 -31.72 29.14
C ASP A 89 -15.80 -32.01 27.70
N PHE A 90 -14.51 -31.90 27.41
CA PHE A 90 -13.96 -32.08 26.06
C PHE A 90 -13.23 -33.42 25.91
N LYS A 91 -13.54 -34.12 24.80
CA LYS A 91 -12.80 -35.31 24.35
C LYS A 91 -11.42 -34.93 23.83
N ASP A 92 -10.64 -35.93 23.43
CA ASP A 92 -9.29 -35.76 22.88
C ASP A 92 -9.20 -34.64 21.85
N PHE A 93 -8.12 -33.84 21.93
CA PHE A 93 -7.83 -32.76 21.01
C PHE A 93 -7.33 -33.29 19.67
N ASP A 94 -7.99 -32.92 18.58
CA ASP A 94 -7.55 -33.26 17.23
C ASP A 94 -6.42 -32.34 16.77
N TYR A 95 -5.19 -32.66 17.17
CA TYR A 95 -3.99 -31.93 16.77
C TYR A 95 -3.80 -31.85 15.26
N ILE A 96 -4.19 -32.89 14.52
CA ILE A 96 -3.99 -32.95 13.06
C ILE A 96 -4.89 -31.92 12.37
N LYS A 97 -6.15 -31.85 12.78
CA LYS A 97 -7.10 -30.86 12.27
C LYS A 97 -6.65 -29.45 12.61
N PHE A 98 -6.29 -29.22 13.88
CA PHE A 98 -5.81 -27.92 14.35
C PHE A 98 -4.58 -27.42 13.59
N GLU A 99 -3.57 -28.27 13.43
CA GLU A 99 -2.37 -27.95 12.65
C GLU A 99 -2.70 -27.63 11.20
N LYS A 100 -3.62 -28.37 10.59
CA LYS A 100 -4.07 -28.13 9.23
C LYS A 100 -4.75 -26.78 9.09
N ASP A 101 -5.62 -26.41 10.04
CA ASP A 101 -6.33 -25.13 10.02
C ASP A 101 -5.38 -23.94 10.22
N LEU A 102 -4.41 -24.07 11.16
CA LEU A 102 -3.35 -23.05 11.33
C LEU A 102 -2.46 -22.93 10.08
N ASN A 103 -2.10 -24.02 9.44
CA ASN A 103 -1.33 -24.00 8.20
C ASN A 103 -2.09 -23.31 7.06
N LYS A 104 -3.41 -23.51 6.98
CA LYS A 104 -4.27 -22.80 6.02
C LYS A 104 -4.23 -21.30 6.26
N ILE A 105 -4.44 -20.87 7.50
CA ILE A 105 -4.37 -19.45 7.89
C ILE A 105 -3.00 -18.85 7.56
N ARG A 106 -1.92 -19.55 7.89
CA ARG A 106 -0.55 -19.13 7.56
C ARG A 106 -0.35 -18.94 6.06
N ASN A 107 -0.87 -19.85 5.24
CA ASN A 107 -0.76 -19.76 3.78
C ASN A 107 -1.56 -18.59 3.22
N GLU A 108 -2.73 -18.28 3.78
CA GLU A 108 -3.52 -17.10 3.41
C GLU A 108 -2.77 -15.80 3.71
N ILE A 109 -2.15 -15.69 4.91
CA ILE A 109 -1.32 -14.55 5.28
C ILE A 109 -0.12 -14.40 4.34
N ASN A 110 0.59 -15.49 4.06
CA ASN A 110 1.74 -15.48 3.15
C ASN A 110 1.34 -15.01 1.74
N SER A 111 0.19 -15.45 1.24
CA SER A 111 -0.36 -15.01 -0.05
C SER A 111 -0.62 -13.50 -0.08
N LEU A 112 -1.13 -12.92 1.01
CA LEU A 112 -1.34 -11.46 1.14
C LEU A 112 0.01 -10.72 1.12
N VAL A 113 1.00 -11.19 1.89
CA VAL A 113 2.34 -10.60 1.93
C VAL A 113 3.01 -10.62 0.57
N GLU A 114 2.96 -11.74 -0.14
CA GLU A 114 3.54 -11.86 -1.49
C GLU A 114 2.82 -10.96 -2.52
N THR A 115 1.51 -10.80 -2.36
CA THR A 115 0.74 -9.89 -3.20
C THR A 115 1.16 -8.44 -2.95
N GLN A 116 1.36 -8.06 -1.68
CA GLN A 116 1.81 -6.71 -1.33
C GLN A 116 3.22 -6.43 -1.86
N ARG A 117 4.16 -7.38 -1.76
CA ARG A 117 5.51 -7.24 -2.32
C ARG A 117 5.48 -6.97 -3.82
N ARG A 118 4.67 -7.72 -4.57
CA ARG A 118 4.48 -7.49 -6.02
C ARG A 118 3.86 -6.13 -6.31
N ASN A 119 2.88 -5.72 -5.54
CA ASN A 119 2.22 -4.42 -5.72
C ASN A 119 3.13 -3.24 -5.39
N ALA A 120 4.10 -3.41 -4.48
CA ALA A 120 5.08 -2.38 -4.14
C ALA A 120 5.91 -1.96 -5.38
N TYR A 121 6.30 -2.89 -6.25
CA TYR A 121 7.00 -2.56 -7.50
C TYR A 121 6.10 -1.77 -8.49
N ILE A 122 4.80 -2.04 -8.48
CA ILE A 122 3.85 -1.31 -9.35
C ILE A 122 3.65 0.11 -8.85
N HIS A 123 3.64 0.31 -7.53
CA HIS A 123 3.42 1.60 -6.91
C HIS A 123 4.70 2.45 -6.85
N ASN A 124 5.78 1.89 -6.31
CA ASN A 124 7.04 2.60 -6.09
C ASN A 124 7.93 2.64 -7.33
N GLY A 125 7.68 1.75 -8.29
CA GLY A 125 8.54 1.56 -9.43
C GLY A 125 9.81 0.76 -9.11
N ILE A 126 10.68 0.64 -10.11
CA ILE A 126 11.96 -0.04 -10.03
C ILE A 126 13.06 0.98 -10.31
N SER A 127 14.03 1.12 -9.41
CA SER A 127 15.21 1.94 -9.63
C SER A 127 16.34 1.09 -10.21
N ILE A 128 16.90 1.52 -11.34
CA ILE A 128 17.97 0.83 -12.07
C ILE A 128 19.17 1.77 -12.17
N ALA A 129 20.35 1.31 -11.81
CA ALA A 129 21.59 2.06 -11.99
C ALA A 129 22.38 1.52 -13.18
N LEU A 130 22.72 2.37 -14.16
CA LEU A 130 23.60 2.04 -15.27
C LEU A 130 25.06 2.32 -14.89
N ILE A 131 25.83 1.27 -14.64
CA ILE A 131 27.22 1.36 -14.23
C ILE A 131 28.13 0.83 -15.35
N GLY A 132 29.25 1.51 -15.60
CA GLY A 132 30.23 1.08 -16.58
C GLY A 132 31.28 2.14 -16.88
N LYS A 133 32.37 1.76 -17.59
CA LYS A 133 33.45 2.64 -18.00
C LYS A 133 32.96 3.82 -18.86
N THR A 134 33.77 4.87 -18.98
CA THR A 134 33.49 5.95 -19.94
C THR A 134 33.39 5.40 -21.34
N ASN A 135 32.50 5.95 -22.15
CA ASN A 135 32.24 5.53 -23.54
C ASN A 135 31.73 4.08 -23.72
N ALA A 136 31.21 3.44 -22.67
CA ALA A 136 30.64 2.10 -22.72
C ALA A 136 29.19 2.05 -23.31
N GLY A 137 28.69 3.17 -23.82
CA GLY A 137 27.37 3.23 -24.44
C GLY A 137 26.18 3.47 -23.47
N LYS A 138 26.47 3.83 -22.21
CA LYS A 138 25.40 4.09 -21.19
C LYS A 138 24.40 5.16 -21.63
N SER A 139 24.89 6.30 -22.09
CA SER A 139 24.06 7.42 -22.58
C SER A 139 23.29 7.03 -23.86
N SER A 140 23.88 6.22 -24.75
CA SER A 140 23.22 5.74 -25.93
C SER A 140 22.07 4.79 -25.60
N LEU A 141 22.26 3.89 -24.62
CA LEU A 141 21.23 3.00 -24.11
C LEU A 141 20.11 3.79 -23.44
N LEU A 142 20.44 4.76 -22.57
CA LEU A 142 19.47 5.63 -21.92
C LEU A 142 18.63 6.39 -22.95
N ASN A 143 19.27 6.99 -23.96
CA ASN A 143 18.57 7.70 -25.04
C ASN A 143 17.67 6.78 -25.87
N LEU A 144 18.07 5.54 -26.12
CA LEU A 144 17.26 4.56 -26.83
C LEU A 144 15.99 4.21 -26.03
N LEU A 145 16.15 3.93 -24.75
CA LEU A 145 15.04 3.62 -23.83
C LEU A 145 14.09 4.82 -23.67
N SER A 146 14.64 6.05 -23.61
CA SER A 146 13.85 7.28 -23.51
C SER A 146 13.04 7.58 -24.75
N LYS A 147 13.54 7.24 -25.93
CA LYS A 147 12.82 7.45 -27.22
C LYS A 147 11.66 6.45 -27.41
N GLN A 148 11.80 5.25 -26.91
CA GLN A 148 10.77 4.20 -27.04
C GLN A 148 9.64 4.30 -26.01
N ASN A 149 9.88 4.94 -24.88
CA ASN A 149 8.92 5.09 -23.80
C ASN A 149 8.69 6.57 -23.52
N LYS A 150 7.48 6.95 -23.07
CA LYS A 150 7.18 8.33 -22.67
C LYS A 150 8.06 8.75 -21.48
N ALA A 151 9.27 9.23 -21.79
CA ALA A 151 10.24 9.64 -20.78
C ALA A 151 9.97 11.08 -20.35
N ILE A 152 9.98 11.32 -19.06
CA ILE A 152 10.10 12.65 -18.47
C ILE A 152 11.56 12.76 -17.99
N VAL A 153 12.35 13.52 -18.73
CA VAL A 153 13.74 13.83 -18.34
C VAL A 153 13.67 14.98 -17.35
N THR A 154 14.13 14.78 -16.12
CA THR A 154 14.30 15.83 -15.12
C THR A 154 15.79 16.10 -15.00
N ASP A 155 16.23 17.23 -15.57
CA ASP A 155 17.55 17.80 -15.28
C ASP A 155 17.48 18.41 -13.86
N ILE A 156 18.22 17.87 -12.92
CA ILE A 156 18.43 18.50 -11.61
C ILE A 156 19.66 19.39 -11.72
N PRO A 157 19.52 20.73 -11.77
CA PRO A 157 20.67 21.62 -11.84
C PRO A 157 21.36 21.65 -10.48
N GLY A 158 22.64 21.33 -10.42
CA GLY A 158 23.45 21.68 -9.24
C GLY A 158 24.53 20.72 -8.75
N THR A 159 24.84 19.62 -9.42
CA THR A 159 25.97 18.77 -9.03
C THR A 159 26.96 18.57 -10.19
N THR A 160 28.22 18.86 -9.97
CA THR A 160 29.34 18.88 -10.94
C THR A 160 29.79 17.49 -11.44
N ARG A 161 28.91 16.47 -11.39
CA ARG A 161 29.01 15.18 -12.10
C ARG A 161 27.58 14.70 -12.38
N ASP A 162 27.17 14.89 -13.61
CA ASP A 162 25.79 14.70 -14.09
C ASP A 162 25.28 13.28 -13.81
N ILE A 163 24.48 13.16 -12.76
CA ILE A 163 23.56 12.01 -12.60
C ILE A 163 22.34 12.37 -13.45
N ILE A 164 22.22 11.76 -14.60
CA ILE A 164 21.03 11.89 -15.45
C ILE A 164 20.02 10.89 -14.93
N GLU A 165 18.93 11.37 -14.34
CA GLU A 165 17.81 10.54 -13.93
C GLU A 165 16.72 10.59 -15.02
N VAL A 166 16.26 9.44 -15.44
CA VAL A 166 15.19 9.30 -16.45
C VAL A 166 14.08 8.44 -15.87
N ASP A 167 12.89 9.02 -15.77
CA ASP A 167 11.67 8.29 -15.40
C ASP A 167 10.99 7.71 -16.65
N LEU A 168 10.88 6.40 -16.71
CA LEU A 168 10.25 5.64 -17.78
C LEU A 168 9.06 4.85 -17.26
N THR A 169 8.14 4.49 -18.15
CA THR A 169 7.07 3.53 -17.83
C THR A 169 7.12 2.37 -18.82
N ILE A 170 7.45 1.17 -18.33
CA ILE A 170 7.49 -0.06 -19.13
C ILE A 170 6.41 -1.01 -18.62
N HIS A 171 5.50 -1.44 -19.48
CA HIS A 171 4.35 -2.29 -19.13
C HIS A 171 3.54 -1.77 -17.92
N ASN A 172 3.35 -0.47 -17.84
CA ASN A 172 2.68 0.22 -16.74
C ASN A 172 3.42 0.13 -15.36
N ILE A 173 4.70 -0.23 -15.36
CA ILE A 173 5.56 -0.19 -14.19
C ILE A 173 6.47 1.03 -14.31
N PRO A 174 6.50 1.94 -13.32
CA PRO A 174 7.44 3.05 -13.31
C PRO A 174 8.86 2.52 -13.14
N ILE A 175 9.78 3.02 -13.94
CA ILE A 175 11.22 2.68 -13.88
C ILE A 175 12.00 3.96 -13.81
N LYS A 176 12.86 4.09 -12.80
CA LYS A 176 13.81 5.18 -12.65
C LYS A 176 15.20 4.68 -12.96
N ILE A 177 15.85 5.26 -13.96
CA ILE A 177 17.19 4.88 -14.39
C ILE A 177 18.15 6.03 -14.10
#